data_c0fd0b7f1327a3681ab47c5c4763fa6e
#
_entry.id   c0fd0b7f1327a3681ab47c5c4763fa6e
#
_cell.length_a   1.000
_cell.length_b   1.000
_cell.length_c   1.000
_cell.angle_alpha   90.00
_cell.angle_beta   90.00
_cell.angle_gamma   90.00
#
_symmetry.space_group_name_H-M   'P 1'
#
loop_
_entity.id
_entity.type
_entity.pdbx_description
1 polymer ?
#
loop_
_entity_poly.entity_id
_entity_poly.type
_entity_poly.pdbx_seq_one_letter_code
_entity_poly.pdbx_strand_id
1 'polypeptide(L)'
;MKCQRGIGFVGLVFLILVIGIFIAFSIYLIRLDNIIRHKFEGQRWDIPAKVFARPLEIYANAPLTQENFTEELKLLGYKDAANYEKSGNYVVQGNHMYVHTRGFDYGDSNEPEQVLEVGFIDGQVSEIRSTKPSTTGVARLEPLLIGGIYPQHNEDRVLIKINKVPKTLIEALVSTEDRNFYHHHGVSVRGTARAIVSNVTGGRRQGGSTLTQQLVKNFYLSPEKTLKRKANEALMALLIELHYSKDEIIEAYLNEVNLGQNGSYSINGYGLASQFYFGLPLRELNISQQAFLVGLVQGPSLYNPWRNPEAAKKRRDVVLNNMMVMGYLTQAEYQDEIARPLNVVSKPSLGPAKFPDFLDIVRRQLRTEYQEGDLTNQGLKIFTTLDPIAQTQVQTAFKNSVDRLANANPKRLKNLQGAVLVAHPENSELIAAVGSTQDFTGFNRTVDAKRQVGSLLK
;
A
#
# COMPACT_ATOMS: atom_id res chain seq x y z
N MET A 1 8.45 69.05 36.65
CA MET A 1 9.44 68.61 35.67
C MET A 1 9.42 67.07 35.59
N LYS A 2 8.84 66.50 34.52
CA LYS A 2 8.88 65.05 34.24
C LYS A 2 10.18 64.72 33.55
N CYS A 3 11.07 64.02 34.22
CA CYS A 3 12.31 63.53 33.64
C CYS A 3 11.99 62.44 32.59
N GLN A 4 12.01 62.77 31.30
CA GLN A 4 12.04 61.80 30.23
C GLN A 4 13.41 61.12 30.24
N ARG A 5 13.49 59.93 30.82
CA ARG A 5 14.66 59.04 30.63
C ARG A 5 14.64 58.53 29.19
N GLY A 6 15.41 59.19 28.35
CA GLY A 6 15.70 58.69 26.99
C GLY A 6 16.37 57.30 27.10
N ILE A 7 16.05 56.40 26.17
CA ILE A 7 16.74 55.11 26.03
C ILE A 7 18.20 55.42 25.76
N GLY A 8 19.13 55.05 26.66
CA GLY A 8 20.56 55.25 26.47
C GLY A 8 21.04 54.55 25.22
N PHE A 9 22.16 55.03 24.59
CA PHE A 9 22.75 54.51 23.37
C PHE A 9 22.83 52.94 23.37
N VAL A 10 23.24 52.33 24.48
CA VAL A 10 23.29 50.90 24.67
C VAL A 10 21.91 50.23 24.54
N GLY A 11 20.86 50.87 25.08
CA GLY A 11 19.48 50.41 24.94
C GLY A 11 18.97 50.46 23.50
N LEU A 12 19.36 51.49 22.74
CA LEU A 12 19.02 51.63 21.32
C LEU A 12 19.70 50.52 20.47
N VAL A 13 21.00 50.28 20.69
CA VAL A 13 21.72 49.20 20.01
C VAL A 13 21.13 47.82 20.33
N PHE A 14 20.81 47.57 21.60
CA PHE A 14 20.14 46.32 22.00
C PHE A 14 18.79 46.17 21.33
N LEU A 15 17.99 47.23 21.25
CA LEU A 15 16.67 47.18 20.60
C LEU A 15 16.83 46.89 19.08
N ILE A 16 17.77 47.51 18.40
CA ILE A 16 18.06 47.24 16.96
C ILE A 16 18.48 45.79 16.76
N LEU A 17 19.30 45.25 17.65
CA LEU A 17 19.75 43.85 17.59
C LEU A 17 18.60 42.88 17.79
N VAL A 18 17.70 43.13 18.77
CA VAL A 18 16.51 42.34 19.00
C VAL A 18 15.56 42.39 17.78
N ILE A 19 15.34 43.59 17.21
CA ILE A 19 14.53 43.75 15.99
C ILE A 19 15.15 42.97 14.82
N GLY A 20 16.48 43.08 14.64
CA GLY A 20 17.21 42.36 13.59
C GLY A 20 17.07 40.83 13.73
N ILE A 21 17.19 40.28 14.96
CA ILE A 21 16.98 38.86 15.24
C ILE A 21 15.53 38.46 14.95
N PHE A 22 14.56 39.31 15.35
CA PHE A 22 13.15 39.02 15.10
C PHE A 22 12.83 38.99 13.60
N ILE A 23 13.35 39.93 12.83
CA ILE A 23 13.19 39.97 11.36
C ILE A 23 13.81 38.70 10.74
N ALA A 24 15.05 38.38 11.09
CA ALA A 24 15.73 37.19 10.59
C ALA A 24 14.98 35.89 10.92
N PHE A 25 14.44 35.78 12.13
CA PHE A 25 13.63 34.65 12.55
C PHE A 25 12.30 34.58 11.79
N SER A 26 11.65 35.74 11.57
CA SER A 26 10.41 35.79 10.76
C SER A 26 10.64 35.38 9.32
N ILE A 27 11.72 35.84 8.69
CA ILE A 27 12.10 35.42 7.34
C ILE A 27 12.36 33.90 7.31
N TYR A 28 13.00 33.37 8.34
CA TYR A 28 13.25 31.94 8.47
C TYR A 28 11.95 31.13 8.58
N LEU A 29 10.98 31.58 9.39
CA LEU A 29 9.66 30.93 9.51
C LEU A 29 8.89 30.97 8.18
N ILE A 30 8.90 32.10 7.46
CA ILE A 30 8.26 32.22 6.14
C ILE A 30 8.89 31.22 5.16
N ARG A 31 10.22 31.07 5.19
CA ARG A 31 10.89 30.07 4.37
C ARG A 31 10.45 28.64 4.70
N LEU A 32 10.35 28.29 5.98
CA LEU A 32 9.87 26.97 6.40
C LEU A 32 8.40 26.75 5.99
N ASP A 33 7.57 27.78 6.12
CA ASP A 33 6.17 27.76 5.74
C ASP A 33 6.00 27.50 4.23
N ASN A 34 6.76 28.19 3.40
CA ASN A 34 6.75 27.98 1.96
C ASN A 34 7.17 26.54 1.58
N ILE A 35 8.17 25.99 2.24
CA ILE A 35 8.60 24.59 2.02
C ILE A 35 7.45 23.62 2.38
N ILE A 36 6.76 23.87 3.50
CA ILE A 36 5.65 23.05 3.94
C ILE A 36 4.51 23.10 2.91
N ARG A 37 4.04 24.30 2.56
CA ARG A 37 2.93 24.47 1.63
C ARG A 37 3.23 23.86 0.27
N HIS A 38 4.39 24.20 -0.30
CA HIS A 38 4.76 23.70 -1.62
C HIS A 38 4.72 22.16 -1.70
N LYS A 39 5.17 21.47 -0.65
CA LYS A 39 5.18 19.99 -0.63
C LYS A 39 3.86 19.39 -0.17
N PHE A 40 3.13 20.05 0.74
CA PHE A 40 1.87 19.53 1.28
C PHE A 40 0.67 19.79 0.37
N GLU A 41 0.65 20.90 -0.36
CA GLU A 41 -0.40 21.30 -1.30
C GLU A 41 -0.11 20.84 -2.74
N GLY A 42 1.19 20.65 -3.08
CA GLY A 42 1.63 20.13 -4.37
C GLY A 42 1.46 18.63 -4.52
N GLN A 43 2.14 18.05 -5.48
CA GLN A 43 2.20 16.60 -5.66
C GLN A 43 3.00 15.99 -4.50
N ARG A 44 2.29 15.55 -3.46
CA ARG A 44 2.87 15.05 -2.20
C ARG A 44 3.75 13.83 -2.40
N TRP A 45 3.37 12.98 -3.33
CA TRP A 45 4.03 11.71 -3.64
C TRP A 45 4.07 11.47 -5.14
N ASP A 46 5.16 10.90 -5.59
CA ASP A 46 5.21 10.26 -6.88
C ASP A 46 4.33 9.00 -6.81
N ILE A 47 3.29 8.96 -7.60
CA ILE A 47 2.36 7.83 -7.64
C ILE A 47 2.67 7.05 -8.91
N PRO A 48 3.32 5.88 -8.80
CA PRO A 48 3.65 5.07 -9.95
C PRO A 48 2.39 4.57 -10.65
N ALA A 49 2.46 4.44 -11.96
CA ALA A 49 1.38 3.83 -12.73
C ALA A 49 1.18 2.39 -12.27
N LYS A 50 -0.09 2.01 -12.09
CA LYS A 50 -0.49 0.64 -11.74
C LYS A 50 -0.95 -0.09 -12.97
N VAL A 51 -0.41 -1.29 -13.17
CA VAL A 51 -0.74 -2.16 -14.29
C VAL A 51 -1.66 -3.27 -13.80
N PHE A 52 -2.81 -3.36 -14.44
CA PHE A 52 -3.87 -4.31 -14.10
C PHE A 52 -4.05 -5.32 -15.23
N ALA A 53 -4.46 -6.53 -14.87
CA ALA A 53 -5.03 -7.50 -15.80
C ALA A 53 -6.36 -7.00 -16.39
N ARG A 54 -6.95 -7.76 -17.30
CA ARG A 54 -8.31 -7.47 -17.77
C ARG A 54 -9.30 -7.48 -16.58
N PRO A 55 -10.30 -6.61 -16.56
CA PRO A 55 -11.44 -6.79 -15.67
C PRO A 55 -12.23 -8.05 -16.06
N LEU A 56 -12.76 -8.77 -15.07
CA LEU A 56 -13.71 -9.84 -15.35
C LEU A 56 -15.10 -9.24 -15.53
N GLU A 57 -15.64 -9.37 -16.74
CA GLU A 57 -17.01 -9.00 -17.06
C GLU A 57 -17.94 -10.20 -16.87
N ILE A 58 -19.02 -10.00 -16.12
CA ILE A 58 -20.02 -11.02 -15.79
C ILE A 58 -21.36 -10.56 -16.38
N TYR A 59 -21.88 -11.38 -17.29
CA TYR A 59 -23.16 -11.14 -17.96
C TYR A 59 -23.82 -12.48 -18.31
N ALA A 60 -25.12 -12.48 -18.57
CA ALA A 60 -25.85 -13.69 -18.93
C ALA A 60 -25.29 -14.32 -20.22
N ASN A 61 -25.08 -15.62 -20.22
CA ASN A 61 -24.44 -16.42 -21.25
C ASN A 61 -22.92 -16.16 -21.45
N ALA A 62 -22.26 -15.47 -20.53
CA ALA A 62 -20.80 -15.38 -20.55
C ALA A 62 -20.16 -16.78 -20.43
N PRO A 63 -19.11 -17.11 -21.22
CA PRO A 63 -18.42 -18.40 -21.16
C PRO A 63 -17.50 -18.45 -19.92
N LEU A 64 -18.10 -18.51 -18.74
CA LEU A 64 -17.45 -18.51 -17.44
C LEU A 64 -17.96 -19.67 -16.62
N THR A 65 -17.08 -20.60 -16.26
CA THR A 65 -17.41 -21.70 -15.37
C THR A 65 -17.38 -21.24 -13.91
N GLN A 66 -18.16 -21.90 -13.03
CA GLN A 66 -18.11 -21.65 -11.59
C GLN A 66 -16.71 -21.84 -11.01
N GLU A 67 -15.95 -22.80 -11.54
CA GLU A 67 -14.57 -23.09 -11.13
C GLU A 67 -13.64 -21.92 -11.49
N ASN A 68 -13.65 -21.46 -12.75
CA ASN A 68 -12.84 -20.32 -13.19
C ASN A 68 -13.21 -19.05 -12.42
N PHE A 69 -14.50 -18.82 -12.17
CA PHE A 69 -14.94 -17.68 -11.36
C PHE A 69 -14.40 -17.78 -9.93
N THR A 70 -14.46 -18.95 -9.31
CA THR A 70 -13.89 -19.18 -7.97
C THR A 70 -12.37 -18.95 -7.94
N GLU A 71 -11.65 -19.39 -8.99
CA GLU A 71 -10.20 -19.15 -9.09
C GLU A 71 -9.88 -17.67 -9.24
N GLU A 72 -10.64 -16.93 -10.04
CA GLU A 72 -10.46 -15.48 -10.19
C GLU A 72 -10.72 -14.75 -8.87
N LEU A 73 -11.78 -15.10 -8.15
CA LEU A 73 -12.05 -14.58 -6.81
C LEU A 73 -10.89 -14.84 -5.84
N LYS A 74 -10.32 -16.05 -5.85
CA LYS A 74 -9.13 -16.38 -5.04
C LYS A 74 -7.91 -15.57 -5.43
N LEU A 75 -7.66 -15.36 -6.73
CA LEU A 75 -6.57 -14.52 -7.21
C LEU A 75 -6.72 -13.06 -6.77
N LEU A 76 -7.95 -12.55 -6.70
CA LEU A 76 -8.31 -11.24 -6.16
C LEU A 76 -8.29 -11.20 -4.63
N GLY A 77 -8.07 -12.34 -3.95
CA GLY A 77 -8.03 -12.42 -2.49
C GLY A 77 -9.40 -12.39 -1.81
N TYR A 78 -10.46 -12.79 -2.53
CA TYR A 78 -11.76 -13.03 -1.91
C TYR A 78 -11.71 -14.29 -1.04
N LYS A 79 -12.53 -14.30 0.00
CA LYS A 79 -12.60 -15.40 0.97
C LYS A 79 -13.89 -16.18 0.83
N ASP A 80 -13.76 -17.50 0.78
CA ASP A 80 -14.89 -18.39 1.02
C ASP A 80 -15.31 -18.25 2.48
N ALA A 81 -16.54 -17.86 2.73
CA ALA A 81 -17.03 -17.51 4.05
C ALA A 81 -18.41 -18.11 4.32
N ALA A 82 -18.82 -18.17 5.59
CA ALA A 82 -20.14 -18.62 5.96
C ALA A 82 -21.28 -17.69 5.49
N ASN A 83 -20.95 -16.40 5.24
CA ASN A 83 -21.88 -15.42 4.70
C ASN A 83 -21.13 -14.38 3.82
N TYR A 84 -21.91 -13.64 3.05
CA TYR A 84 -21.43 -12.59 2.14
C TYR A 84 -21.73 -11.17 2.65
N GLU A 85 -21.86 -10.97 3.96
CA GLU A 85 -22.14 -9.64 4.53
C GLU A 85 -20.99 -8.66 4.39
N LYS A 86 -19.75 -9.18 4.35
CA LYS A 86 -18.54 -8.35 4.24
C LYS A 86 -18.02 -8.32 2.82
N SER A 87 -17.62 -7.15 2.38
CA SER A 87 -16.91 -6.94 1.12
C SER A 87 -15.65 -7.84 1.05
N GLY A 88 -15.44 -8.47 -0.11
CA GLY A 88 -14.36 -9.44 -0.29
C GLY A 88 -14.69 -10.87 0.17
N ASN A 89 -15.94 -11.16 0.54
CA ASN A 89 -16.41 -12.51 0.83
C ASN A 89 -17.25 -13.06 -0.33
N TYR A 90 -17.23 -14.39 -0.48
CA TYR A 90 -18.17 -15.11 -1.33
C TYR A 90 -18.68 -16.38 -0.65
N VAL A 91 -19.82 -16.86 -1.10
CA VAL A 91 -20.47 -18.10 -0.64
C VAL A 91 -20.89 -18.90 -1.85
N VAL A 92 -20.64 -20.20 -1.85
CA VAL A 92 -21.07 -21.13 -2.90
C VAL A 92 -22.29 -21.92 -2.41
N GLN A 93 -23.40 -21.90 -3.16
CA GLN A 93 -24.63 -22.65 -2.86
C GLN A 93 -25.09 -23.40 -4.12
N GLY A 94 -24.65 -24.65 -4.25
CA GLY A 94 -24.91 -25.45 -5.45
C GLY A 94 -24.29 -24.83 -6.69
N ASN A 95 -25.09 -24.47 -7.67
CA ASN A 95 -24.69 -23.80 -8.90
C ASN A 95 -24.82 -22.27 -8.85
N HIS A 96 -25.08 -21.69 -7.68
CA HIS A 96 -25.12 -20.25 -7.44
C HIS A 96 -23.95 -19.81 -6.57
N MET A 97 -23.43 -18.62 -6.85
CA MET A 97 -22.43 -17.95 -6.04
C MET A 97 -22.91 -16.56 -5.65
N TYR A 98 -22.75 -16.24 -4.37
CA TYR A 98 -23.04 -14.91 -3.81
C TYR A 98 -21.71 -14.23 -3.50
N VAL A 99 -21.46 -13.09 -4.13
CA VAL A 99 -20.18 -12.37 -4.01
C VAL A 99 -20.42 -10.94 -3.57
N HIS A 100 -19.82 -10.52 -2.45
CA HIS A 100 -19.82 -9.12 -2.05
C HIS A 100 -18.59 -8.43 -2.63
N THR A 101 -18.81 -7.71 -3.74
CA THR A 101 -17.73 -7.06 -4.49
C THR A 101 -17.15 -5.87 -3.73
N ARG A 102 -15.90 -5.52 -4.02
CA ARG A 102 -15.21 -4.39 -3.38
C ARG A 102 -15.50 -3.04 -4.01
N GLY A 103 -16.07 -3.03 -5.19
CA GLY A 103 -16.17 -1.84 -6.03
C GLY A 103 -14.82 -1.37 -6.56
N PHE A 104 -14.82 -0.73 -7.71
CA PHE A 104 -13.60 -0.23 -8.35
C PHE A 104 -13.88 1.00 -9.21
N ASP A 105 -13.01 2.01 -9.09
CA ASP A 105 -13.02 3.20 -9.93
C ASP A 105 -12.08 2.97 -11.12
N TYR A 106 -12.65 2.84 -12.33
CA TYR A 106 -11.92 2.66 -13.58
C TYR A 106 -11.38 3.98 -14.16
N GLY A 107 -11.82 5.12 -13.62
CA GLY A 107 -11.48 6.44 -14.12
C GLY A 107 -12.53 7.00 -15.08
N ASP A 108 -13.02 6.22 -16.02
CA ASP A 108 -14.15 6.53 -16.91
C ASP A 108 -15.50 6.10 -16.34
N SER A 109 -15.50 5.13 -15.46
CA SER A 109 -16.66 4.53 -14.82
C SER A 109 -16.35 4.09 -13.39
N ASN A 110 -17.37 4.04 -12.55
CA ASN A 110 -17.23 3.60 -11.16
C ASN A 110 -18.16 2.43 -10.88
N GLU A 111 -17.59 1.25 -10.65
CA GLU A 111 -18.34 0.10 -10.17
C GLU A 111 -18.52 0.18 -8.66
N PRO A 112 -19.75 0.25 -8.16
CA PRO A 112 -19.98 0.34 -6.72
C PRO A 112 -19.75 -1.00 -6.03
N GLU A 113 -19.50 -0.95 -4.74
CA GLU A 113 -19.57 -2.13 -3.86
C GLU A 113 -21.02 -2.65 -3.85
N GLN A 114 -21.20 -3.95 -4.10
CA GLN A 114 -22.51 -4.58 -4.26
C GLN A 114 -22.45 -6.08 -4.00
N VAL A 115 -23.60 -6.69 -3.76
CA VAL A 115 -23.75 -8.13 -3.74
C VAL A 115 -24.24 -8.62 -5.10
N LEU A 116 -23.48 -9.55 -5.68
CA LEU A 116 -23.82 -10.26 -6.91
C LEU A 116 -24.26 -11.67 -6.57
N GLU A 117 -25.40 -12.09 -7.12
CA GLU A 117 -25.80 -13.48 -7.24
C GLU A 117 -25.53 -13.92 -8.68
N VAL A 118 -24.72 -14.94 -8.87
CA VAL A 118 -24.30 -15.46 -10.18
C VAL A 118 -24.67 -16.94 -10.24
N GLY A 119 -25.53 -17.31 -11.17
CA GLY A 119 -25.91 -18.69 -11.45
C GLY A 119 -25.08 -19.26 -12.60
N PHE A 120 -24.79 -20.56 -12.56
CA PHE A 120 -23.99 -21.27 -13.58
C PHE A 120 -24.72 -22.51 -14.07
N ILE A 121 -24.76 -22.70 -15.40
CA ILE A 121 -25.28 -23.90 -16.07
C ILE A 121 -24.42 -24.19 -17.29
N ASP A 122 -24.02 -25.44 -17.49
CA ASP A 122 -23.28 -25.93 -18.66
C ASP A 122 -22.03 -25.10 -19.01
N GLY A 123 -21.29 -24.64 -17.97
CA GLY A 123 -20.05 -23.88 -18.15
C GLY A 123 -20.24 -22.42 -18.53
N GLN A 124 -21.44 -21.89 -18.40
CA GLN A 124 -21.79 -20.49 -18.68
C GLN A 124 -22.54 -19.86 -17.51
N VAL A 125 -22.52 -18.55 -17.45
CA VAL A 125 -23.36 -17.77 -16.54
C VAL A 125 -24.81 -17.87 -17.02
N SER A 126 -25.68 -18.49 -16.22
CA SER A 126 -27.11 -18.62 -16.55
C SER A 126 -27.89 -17.34 -16.20
N GLU A 127 -27.58 -16.75 -15.07
CA GLU A 127 -28.20 -15.52 -14.61
C GLU A 127 -27.26 -14.71 -13.71
N ILE A 128 -27.52 -13.39 -13.69
CA ILE A 128 -26.85 -12.48 -12.77
C ILE A 128 -27.89 -11.57 -12.13
N ARG A 129 -27.85 -11.44 -10.82
CA ARG A 129 -28.66 -10.48 -10.05
C ARG A 129 -27.73 -9.64 -9.19
N SER A 130 -28.04 -8.38 -9.05
CA SER A 130 -27.26 -7.41 -8.29
C SER A 130 -28.15 -6.61 -7.37
N THR A 131 -27.63 -6.24 -6.18
CA THR A 131 -28.27 -5.27 -5.29
C THR A 131 -28.25 -3.84 -5.83
N LYS A 132 -27.35 -3.58 -6.78
CA LYS A 132 -27.27 -2.31 -7.54
C LYS A 132 -27.20 -2.62 -9.03
N PRO A 133 -28.35 -2.90 -9.68
CA PRO A 133 -28.37 -3.33 -11.06
C PRO A 133 -27.73 -2.27 -11.98
N SER A 134 -26.82 -2.74 -12.84
CA SER A 134 -26.27 -1.93 -13.93
C SER A 134 -27.34 -1.73 -15.01
N THR A 135 -27.34 -0.56 -15.64
CA THR A 135 -28.19 -0.27 -16.81
C THR A 135 -27.81 -1.13 -18.02
N THR A 136 -26.59 -1.69 -18.06
CA THR A 136 -26.07 -2.49 -19.16
C THR A 136 -26.26 -4.00 -18.99
N GLY A 137 -26.72 -4.47 -17.82
CA GLY A 137 -26.82 -5.91 -17.54
C GLY A 137 -25.46 -6.61 -17.37
N VAL A 138 -24.38 -5.86 -17.32
CA VAL A 138 -23.01 -6.35 -17.11
C VAL A 138 -22.52 -5.89 -15.73
N ALA A 139 -21.94 -6.78 -14.95
CA ALA A 139 -21.19 -6.45 -13.76
C ALA A 139 -19.70 -6.71 -13.97
N ARG A 140 -18.85 -5.90 -13.38
CA ARG A 140 -17.39 -6.07 -13.44
C ARG A 140 -16.81 -6.24 -12.05
N LEU A 141 -15.88 -7.19 -11.90
CA LEU A 141 -15.02 -7.26 -10.73
C LEU A 141 -13.82 -6.34 -10.89
N GLU A 142 -13.27 -5.90 -9.75
CA GLU A 142 -12.01 -5.17 -9.77
C GLU A 142 -10.91 -6.00 -10.47
N PRO A 143 -10.10 -5.38 -11.34
CA PRO A 143 -9.07 -6.09 -12.09
C PRO A 143 -7.89 -6.43 -11.19
N LEU A 144 -7.25 -7.57 -11.45
CA LEU A 144 -6.08 -8.01 -10.70
C LEU A 144 -4.91 -7.05 -10.92
N LEU A 145 -4.36 -6.49 -9.85
CA LEU A 145 -3.10 -5.72 -9.91
C LEU A 145 -1.94 -6.69 -10.22
N ILE A 146 -1.27 -6.49 -11.34
CA ILE A 146 -0.14 -7.33 -11.79
C ILE A 146 1.22 -6.68 -11.57
N GLY A 147 1.28 -5.38 -11.34
CA GLY A 147 2.50 -4.66 -11.01
C GLY A 147 2.37 -3.15 -11.13
N GLY A 148 3.51 -2.46 -11.01
CA GLY A 148 3.61 -1.02 -11.17
C GLY A 148 4.82 -0.63 -12.01
N ILE A 149 4.84 0.62 -12.48
CA ILE A 149 5.98 1.23 -13.15
C ILE A 149 6.57 2.23 -12.17
N TYR A 150 7.65 1.83 -11.51
CA TYR A 150 8.25 2.57 -10.42
C TYR A 150 9.34 3.51 -10.92
N PRO A 151 9.50 4.70 -10.30
CA PRO A 151 10.68 5.55 -10.50
C PRO A 151 11.96 4.84 -10.03
N GLN A 152 13.12 5.36 -10.40
CA GLN A 152 14.44 4.77 -10.08
C GLN A 152 14.68 4.52 -8.57
N HIS A 153 13.92 5.15 -7.68
CA HIS A 153 14.04 5.02 -6.22
C HIS A 153 13.22 3.90 -5.60
N ASN A 154 12.53 3.05 -6.39
CA ASN A 154 11.81 1.87 -5.92
C ASN A 154 10.83 2.14 -4.75
N GLU A 155 10.13 3.26 -4.77
CA GLU A 155 9.06 3.56 -3.82
C GLU A 155 7.70 3.24 -4.43
N ASP A 156 6.90 2.43 -3.73
CA ASP A 156 5.50 2.16 -4.07
C ASP A 156 4.60 2.68 -2.95
N ARG A 157 3.40 3.12 -3.31
CA ARG A 157 2.38 3.59 -2.36
C ARG A 157 0.98 3.23 -2.83
N VAL A 158 0.17 2.80 -1.89
CA VAL A 158 -1.28 2.68 -2.07
C VAL A 158 -1.90 3.78 -1.22
N LEU A 159 -2.23 4.90 -1.86
CA LEU A 159 -2.81 6.05 -1.16
C LEU A 159 -4.19 5.72 -0.62
N ILE A 160 -4.42 6.12 0.62
CA ILE A 160 -5.69 5.97 1.32
C ILE A 160 -6.23 7.33 1.74
N LYS A 161 -7.53 7.51 1.62
CA LYS A 161 -8.25 8.68 2.12
C LYS A 161 -8.75 8.42 3.53
N ILE A 162 -8.71 9.42 4.40
CA ILE A 162 -9.07 9.29 5.82
C ILE A 162 -10.48 8.71 6.03
N ASN A 163 -11.43 9.06 5.17
CA ASN A 163 -12.80 8.55 5.20
C ASN A 163 -12.93 7.05 4.85
N LYS A 164 -11.87 6.43 4.31
CA LYS A 164 -11.80 4.99 4.00
C LYS A 164 -10.94 4.21 5.02
N VAL A 165 -10.40 4.89 6.04
CA VAL A 165 -9.56 4.29 7.08
C VAL A 165 -10.46 3.77 8.21
N PRO A 166 -10.28 2.52 8.68
CA PRO A 166 -10.99 2.03 9.86
C PRO A 166 -10.70 2.92 11.08
N LYS A 167 -11.75 3.29 11.81
CA LYS A 167 -11.64 4.10 13.02
C LYS A 167 -10.72 3.45 14.04
N THR A 168 -10.79 2.14 14.19
CA THR A 168 -9.95 1.33 15.08
C THR A 168 -8.45 1.43 14.78
N LEU A 169 -8.06 1.63 13.51
CA LEU A 169 -6.66 1.87 13.14
C LEU A 169 -6.17 3.23 13.66
N ILE A 170 -6.99 4.28 13.53
CA ILE A 170 -6.67 5.62 14.04
C ILE A 170 -6.55 5.57 15.55
N GLU A 171 -7.48 4.90 16.22
CA GLU A 171 -7.47 4.69 17.69
C GLU A 171 -6.22 3.91 18.14
N ALA A 172 -5.82 2.86 17.42
CA ALA A 172 -4.57 2.13 17.66
C ALA A 172 -3.34 3.03 17.52
N LEU A 173 -3.29 3.83 16.46
CA LEU A 173 -2.19 4.75 16.18
C LEU A 173 -2.07 5.81 17.27
N VAL A 174 -3.16 6.50 17.58
CA VAL A 174 -3.18 7.57 18.58
C VAL A 174 -2.86 7.03 19.97
N SER A 175 -3.46 5.90 20.39
CA SER A 175 -3.20 5.29 21.70
C SER A 175 -1.74 4.91 21.90
N THR A 176 -1.01 4.62 20.83
CA THR A 176 0.36 4.09 20.89
C THR A 176 1.41 5.16 20.64
N GLU A 177 1.24 5.98 19.62
CA GLU A 177 2.25 6.95 19.18
C GLU A 177 2.05 8.33 19.80
N ASP A 178 0.79 8.77 19.98
CA ASP A 178 0.51 10.13 20.46
C ASP A 178 -0.88 10.25 21.13
N ARG A 179 -0.99 9.85 22.39
CA ARG A 179 -2.26 9.82 23.13
C ARG A 179 -3.00 11.15 23.21
N ASN A 180 -2.29 12.26 23.07
CA ASN A 180 -2.85 13.61 23.15
C ASN A 180 -2.91 14.30 21.78
N PHE A 181 -2.87 13.55 20.69
CA PHE A 181 -2.80 14.08 19.34
C PHE A 181 -3.85 15.15 19.05
N TYR A 182 -5.09 14.91 19.44
CA TYR A 182 -6.20 15.86 19.21
C TYR A 182 -6.21 17.08 20.14
N HIS A 183 -5.31 17.13 21.14
CA HIS A 183 -5.31 18.16 22.20
C HIS A 183 -4.10 19.09 22.17
N HIS A 184 -3.08 18.82 21.38
CA HIS A 184 -1.92 19.70 21.23
C HIS A 184 -1.85 20.28 19.82
N HIS A 185 -0.99 21.29 19.62
CA HIS A 185 -0.74 21.96 18.35
C HIS A 185 0.68 21.65 17.83
N GLY A 186 0.89 20.44 17.32
CA GLY A 186 2.13 19.98 16.68
C GLY A 186 3.22 19.50 17.66
N VAL A 187 3.34 20.08 18.83
CA VAL A 187 4.34 19.73 19.85
C VAL A 187 3.67 19.48 21.20
N SER A 188 4.02 18.38 21.86
CA SER A 188 3.55 18.08 23.21
C SER A 188 4.62 18.46 24.24
N VAL A 189 4.48 19.63 24.88
CA VAL A 189 5.40 20.08 25.93
C VAL A 189 5.45 19.08 27.09
N ARG A 190 4.29 18.59 27.54
CA ARG A 190 4.19 17.57 28.60
C ARG A 190 4.84 16.25 28.20
N GLY A 191 4.63 15.81 26.97
CA GLY A 191 5.24 14.58 26.41
C GLY A 191 6.76 14.70 26.34
N THR A 192 7.25 15.83 25.86
CA THR A 192 8.70 16.11 25.75
C THR A 192 9.36 16.20 27.14
N ALA A 193 8.74 16.92 28.09
CA ALA A 193 9.26 17.01 29.46
C ALA A 193 9.31 15.64 30.15
N ARG A 194 8.24 14.84 30.03
CA ARG A 194 8.19 13.47 30.57
C ARG A 194 9.30 12.59 29.97
N ALA A 195 9.50 12.65 28.66
CA ALA A 195 10.54 11.88 27.96
C ALA A 195 11.95 12.28 28.42
N ILE A 196 12.20 13.58 28.62
CA ILE A 196 13.48 14.07 29.13
C ILE A 196 13.71 13.51 30.56
N VAL A 197 12.75 13.66 31.44
CA VAL A 197 12.84 13.15 32.83
C VAL A 197 13.08 11.64 32.83
N SER A 198 12.29 10.86 32.10
CA SER A 198 12.44 9.40 32.02
C SER A 198 13.81 8.95 31.47
N ASN A 199 14.32 9.66 30.45
CA ASN A 199 15.62 9.35 29.86
C ASN A 199 16.80 9.72 30.79
N VAL A 200 16.66 10.77 31.63
CA VAL A 200 17.69 11.19 32.58
C VAL A 200 17.68 10.31 33.84
N THR A 201 16.50 9.86 34.29
CA THR A 201 16.35 9.03 35.49
C THR A 201 16.57 7.54 35.27
N GLY A 202 17.05 7.11 34.06
CA GLY A 202 17.33 5.71 33.78
C GLY A 202 16.10 4.84 33.57
N GLY A 203 14.91 5.44 33.39
CA GLY A 203 13.67 4.76 33.07
C GLY A 203 13.67 4.18 31.64
N ARG A 204 12.61 3.43 31.28
CA ARG A 204 12.42 2.96 29.92
C ARG A 204 12.40 4.17 28.97
N ARG A 205 13.23 4.12 27.91
CA ARG A 205 13.27 5.16 26.87
C ARG A 205 11.85 5.39 26.31
N GLN A 206 11.27 6.52 26.65
CA GLN A 206 9.96 6.95 26.14
C GLN A 206 10.16 7.96 25.01
N GLY A 207 9.45 7.76 23.89
CA GLY A 207 9.38 8.74 22.82
C GLY A 207 8.53 9.94 23.25
N GLY A 208 9.06 11.14 23.05
CA GLY A 208 8.32 12.39 23.34
C GLY A 208 7.91 13.15 22.09
N SER A 209 8.12 12.59 20.89
CA SER A 209 7.76 13.22 19.61
C SER A 209 6.30 12.91 19.25
N THR A 210 5.57 13.92 18.79
CA THR A 210 4.18 13.79 18.34
C THR A 210 4.10 13.15 16.94
N LEU A 211 2.90 12.71 16.53
CA LEU A 211 2.64 12.23 15.17
C LEU A 211 3.00 13.29 14.12
N THR A 212 2.68 14.56 14.38
CA THR A 212 3.02 15.68 13.48
C THR A 212 4.54 15.85 13.36
N GLN A 213 5.28 15.74 14.46
CA GLN A 213 6.75 15.77 14.44
C GLN A 213 7.34 14.57 13.68
N GLN A 214 6.76 13.39 13.83
CA GLN A 214 7.18 12.20 13.07
C GLN A 214 6.92 12.38 11.58
N LEU A 215 5.76 12.95 11.19
CA LEU A 215 5.45 13.27 9.80
C LEU A 215 6.48 14.25 9.23
N VAL A 216 6.75 15.36 9.94
CA VAL A 216 7.77 16.33 9.53
C VAL A 216 9.13 15.68 9.33
N LYS A 217 9.55 14.86 10.29
CA LYS A 217 10.83 14.15 10.20
C LYS A 217 10.92 13.28 8.95
N ASN A 218 9.88 12.52 8.64
CA ASN A 218 9.89 11.59 7.53
C ASN A 218 9.73 12.29 6.18
N PHE A 219 8.97 13.38 6.13
CA PHE A 219 8.55 14.03 4.89
C PHE A 219 9.50 15.15 4.44
N TYR A 220 10.14 15.87 5.38
CA TYR A 220 10.91 17.10 5.08
C TYR A 220 12.37 17.05 5.49
N LEU A 221 12.77 16.17 6.43
CA LEU A 221 14.07 16.26 7.08
C LEU A 221 14.96 15.06 6.75
N SER A 222 16.29 15.31 6.75
CA SER A 222 17.28 14.26 6.64
C SER A 222 17.35 13.38 7.89
N PRO A 223 17.85 12.13 7.80
CA PRO A 223 17.95 11.20 8.94
C PRO A 223 18.96 11.62 10.01
N GLU A 224 19.71 12.70 9.83
CA GLU A 224 20.72 13.21 10.77
C GLU A 224 20.12 13.55 12.15
N LYS A 225 20.86 13.21 13.20
CA LYS A 225 20.42 13.45 14.60
C LYS A 225 21.10 14.70 15.17
N THR A 226 20.67 15.90 14.73
CA THR A 226 21.21 17.18 15.23
C THR A 226 20.14 17.97 15.99
N LEU A 227 20.59 18.81 16.94
CA LEU A 227 19.67 19.72 17.67
C LEU A 227 18.97 20.71 16.72
N LYS A 228 19.68 21.22 15.71
CA LYS A 228 19.13 22.09 14.67
C LYS A 228 17.98 21.41 13.93
N ARG A 229 18.18 20.14 13.51
CA ARG A 229 17.11 19.36 12.89
C ARG A 229 15.90 19.20 13.82
N LYS A 230 16.13 18.92 15.13
CA LYS A 230 15.05 18.76 16.09
C LYS A 230 14.28 20.06 16.35
N ALA A 231 14.96 21.19 16.34
CA ALA A 231 14.31 22.51 16.41
C ALA A 231 13.45 22.78 15.18
N ASN A 232 13.98 22.50 13.97
CA ASN A 232 13.21 22.63 12.73
C ASN A 232 11.99 21.71 12.70
N GLU A 233 12.15 20.46 13.16
CA GLU A 233 11.04 19.51 13.31
C GLU A 233 9.91 20.08 14.17
N ALA A 234 10.25 20.70 15.29
CA ALA A 234 9.26 21.32 16.17
C ALA A 234 8.58 22.56 15.54
N LEU A 235 9.36 23.45 14.93
CA LEU A 235 8.83 24.64 14.24
C LEU A 235 7.91 24.26 13.07
N MET A 236 8.36 23.32 12.24
CA MET A 236 7.55 22.85 11.10
C MET A 236 6.30 22.11 11.57
N ALA A 237 6.35 21.35 12.67
CA ALA A 237 5.16 20.71 13.24
C ALA A 237 4.11 21.71 13.71
N LEU A 238 4.55 22.83 14.31
CA LEU A 238 3.66 23.94 14.67
C LEU A 238 3.02 24.59 13.44
N LEU A 239 3.83 24.86 12.40
CA LEU A 239 3.35 25.45 11.15
C LEU A 239 2.35 24.53 10.41
N ILE A 240 2.59 23.22 10.38
CA ILE A 240 1.66 22.27 9.77
C ILE A 240 0.30 22.32 10.49
N GLU A 241 0.29 22.30 11.82
CA GLU A 241 -0.96 22.34 12.56
C GLU A 241 -1.66 23.72 12.57
N LEU A 242 -0.97 24.76 12.08
CA LEU A 242 -1.59 26.04 11.83
C LEU A 242 -2.41 26.05 10.51
N HIS A 243 -2.00 25.26 9.51
CA HIS A 243 -2.59 25.27 8.18
C HIS A 243 -3.50 24.07 7.89
N TYR A 244 -3.26 22.93 8.54
CA TYR A 244 -3.93 21.68 8.20
C TYR A 244 -4.64 21.07 9.41
N SER A 245 -5.79 20.47 9.15
CA SER A 245 -6.58 19.77 10.16
C SER A 245 -5.89 18.50 10.65
N LYS A 246 -6.30 18.02 11.83
CA LYS A 246 -5.81 16.74 12.38
C LYS A 246 -6.03 15.57 11.43
N ASP A 247 -7.15 15.53 10.72
CA ASP A 247 -7.48 14.48 9.77
C ASP A 247 -6.57 14.51 8.55
N GLU A 248 -6.24 15.70 8.02
CA GLU A 248 -5.28 15.83 6.91
C GLU A 248 -3.87 15.41 7.33
N ILE A 249 -3.47 15.71 8.57
CA ILE A 249 -2.18 15.30 9.14
C ILE A 249 -2.11 13.78 9.32
N ILE A 250 -3.17 13.16 9.84
CA ILE A 250 -3.26 11.69 9.94
C ILE A 250 -3.25 11.06 8.55
N GLU A 251 -4.03 11.56 7.60
CA GLU A 251 -4.04 11.06 6.21
C GLU A 251 -2.63 11.09 5.62
N ALA A 252 -1.94 12.21 5.76
CA ALA A 252 -0.56 12.33 5.29
C ALA A 252 0.39 11.35 6.00
N TYR A 253 0.26 11.19 7.32
CA TYR A 253 1.07 10.26 8.10
C TYR A 253 0.84 8.81 7.69
N LEU A 254 -0.41 8.39 7.54
CA LEU A 254 -0.79 7.03 7.14
C LEU A 254 -0.28 6.67 5.74
N ASN A 255 -0.09 7.65 4.87
CA ASN A 255 0.45 7.46 3.53
C ASN A 255 1.98 7.54 3.46
N GLU A 256 2.65 8.15 4.45
CA GLU A 256 4.09 8.41 4.41
C GLU A 256 4.93 7.40 5.18
N VAL A 257 4.45 6.94 6.35
CA VAL A 257 5.28 6.19 7.29
C VAL A 257 5.84 4.90 6.69
N ASN A 258 7.15 4.66 6.89
CA ASN A 258 7.78 3.40 6.49
C ASN A 258 7.39 2.27 7.46
N LEU A 259 6.86 1.19 6.93
CA LEU A 259 6.38 0.02 7.68
C LEU A 259 7.12 -1.27 7.31
N GLY A 260 8.14 -1.20 6.48
CA GLY A 260 8.92 -2.39 6.12
C GLY A 260 9.78 -2.22 4.89
N GLN A 261 10.37 -3.33 4.48
CA GLN A 261 11.19 -3.42 3.29
C GLN A 261 11.05 -4.80 2.65
N ASN A 262 10.97 -4.85 1.34
CA ASN A 262 11.00 -6.05 0.53
C ASN A 262 12.16 -5.97 -0.48
N GLY A 263 13.30 -6.62 -0.17
CA GLY A 263 14.52 -6.43 -0.97
C GLY A 263 14.96 -4.97 -0.96
N SER A 264 15.06 -4.36 -2.13
CA SER A 264 15.38 -2.93 -2.31
C SER A 264 14.17 -1.99 -2.21
N TYR A 265 12.94 -2.52 -2.11
CA TYR A 265 11.71 -1.74 -2.10
C TYR A 265 11.28 -1.39 -0.67
N SER A 266 11.05 -0.11 -0.41
CA SER A 266 10.46 0.36 0.86
C SER A 266 8.95 0.19 0.85
N ILE A 267 8.41 -0.29 1.96
CA ILE A 267 6.96 -0.41 2.19
C ILE A 267 6.49 0.85 2.91
N ASN A 268 6.02 1.83 2.15
CA ASN A 268 5.58 3.11 2.68
C ASN A 268 4.05 3.21 2.69
N GLY A 269 3.51 3.66 3.81
CA GLY A 269 2.08 3.82 4.04
C GLY A 269 1.33 2.54 4.39
N TYR A 270 0.22 2.73 5.11
CA TYR A 270 -0.60 1.63 5.63
C TYR A 270 -1.37 0.88 4.53
N GLY A 271 -1.72 1.57 3.45
CA GLY A 271 -2.40 0.93 2.31
C GLY A 271 -1.54 -0.16 1.67
N LEU A 272 -0.29 0.17 1.37
CA LEU A 272 0.68 -0.78 0.82
C LEU A 272 1.04 -1.87 1.84
N ALA A 273 1.29 -1.48 3.10
CA ALA A 273 1.62 -2.42 4.16
C ALA A 273 0.52 -3.46 4.40
N SER A 274 -0.75 -3.06 4.32
CA SER A 274 -1.89 -3.98 4.42
C SER A 274 -1.84 -5.07 3.34
N GLN A 275 -1.61 -4.69 2.10
CA GLN A 275 -1.47 -5.63 0.99
C GLN A 275 -0.21 -6.50 1.16
N PHE A 276 0.91 -5.91 1.58
CA PHE A 276 2.18 -6.61 1.74
C PHE A 276 2.13 -7.69 2.83
N TYR A 277 1.61 -7.34 4.01
CA TYR A 277 1.61 -8.28 5.14
C TYR A 277 0.44 -9.25 5.12
N PHE A 278 -0.71 -8.86 4.56
CA PHE A 278 -1.95 -9.63 4.69
C PHE A 278 -2.62 -9.96 3.35
N GLY A 279 -2.18 -9.36 2.23
CA GLY A 279 -2.83 -9.55 0.92
C GLY A 279 -4.24 -8.96 0.85
N LEU A 280 -4.59 -8.02 1.75
CA LEU A 280 -5.93 -7.49 1.93
C LEU A 280 -5.93 -5.97 1.86
N PRO A 281 -7.03 -5.35 1.37
CA PRO A 281 -7.26 -3.93 1.55
C PRO A 281 -7.32 -3.54 3.04
N LEU A 282 -6.86 -2.35 3.38
CA LEU A 282 -6.78 -1.86 4.77
C LEU A 282 -8.10 -1.96 5.55
N ARG A 283 -9.22 -1.71 4.87
CA ARG A 283 -10.56 -1.76 5.47
C ARG A 283 -11.02 -3.18 5.86
N GLU A 284 -10.40 -4.22 5.32
CA GLU A 284 -10.72 -5.62 5.59
C GLU A 284 -9.90 -6.23 6.72
N LEU A 285 -8.92 -5.47 7.25
CA LEU A 285 -8.11 -5.93 8.37
C LEU A 285 -8.90 -5.96 9.67
N ASN A 286 -8.73 -7.03 10.45
CA ASN A 286 -9.23 -7.08 11.83
C ASN A 286 -8.36 -6.21 12.76
N ILE A 287 -8.84 -5.98 13.99
CA ILE A 287 -8.18 -5.10 14.97
C ILE A 287 -6.76 -5.58 15.28
N SER A 288 -6.55 -6.88 15.43
CA SER A 288 -5.22 -7.47 15.67
C SER A 288 -4.24 -7.18 14.55
N GLN A 289 -4.67 -7.26 13.28
CA GLN A 289 -3.86 -6.94 12.11
C GLN A 289 -3.56 -5.44 12.00
N GLN A 290 -4.54 -4.59 12.31
CA GLN A 290 -4.35 -3.14 12.38
C GLN A 290 -3.34 -2.77 13.47
N ALA A 291 -3.47 -3.35 14.66
CA ALA A 291 -2.54 -3.16 15.78
C ALA A 291 -1.11 -3.62 15.44
N PHE A 292 -0.97 -4.70 14.67
CA PHE A 292 0.33 -5.14 14.18
C PHE A 292 0.98 -4.09 13.27
N LEU A 293 0.25 -3.54 12.30
CA LEU A 293 0.78 -2.49 11.41
C LEU A 293 1.21 -1.25 12.20
N VAL A 294 0.44 -0.82 13.20
CA VAL A 294 0.83 0.27 14.09
C VAL A 294 2.10 -0.09 14.87
N GLY A 295 2.22 -1.32 15.32
CA GLY A 295 3.39 -1.81 16.01
C GLY A 295 4.69 -1.70 15.21
N LEU A 296 4.63 -1.84 13.88
CA LEU A 296 5.79 -1.76 12.99
C LEU A 296 6.44 -0.37 12.95
N VAL A 297 5.69 0.70 13.21
CA VAL A 297 6.19 2.09 13.18
C VAL A 297 7.46 2.27 14.02
N GLN A 298 7.53 1.63 15.17
CA GLN A 298 8.68 1.75 16.07
C GLN A 298 9.97 1.16 15.50
N GLY A 299 9.86 0.12 14.67
CA GLY A 299 11.02 -0.55 14.09
C GLY A 299 10.62 -1.68 13.14
N PRO A 300 10.36 -1.38 11.87
CA PRO A 300 9.87 -2.37 10.92
C PRO A 300 10.79 -3.60 10.75
N SER A 301 12.09 -3.38 10.79
CA SER A 301 13.07 -4.47 10.67
C SER A 301 13.12 -5.33 11.93
N LEU A 302 12.95 -4.73 13.13
CA LEU A 302 12.97 -5.44 14.40
C LEU A 302 11.73 -6.34 14.57
N TYR A 303 10.58 -5.83 14.12
CA TYR A 303 9.28 -6.51 14.24
C TYR A 303 8.84 -7.18 12.94
N ASN A 304 9.78 -7.52 12.07
CA ASN A 304 9.50 -8.27 10.85
C ASN A 304 8.90 -9.64 11.19
N PRO A 305 7.67 -9.96 10.76
CA PRO A 305 6.94 -11.14 11.24
C PRO A 305 7.51 -12.46 10.73
N TRP A 306 8.24 -12.45 9.61
CA TRP A 306 8.88 -13.65 9.06
C TRP A 306 10.24 -13.93 9.71
N ARG A 307 10.94 -12.89 10.17
CA ARG A 307 12.26 -13.03 10.83
C ARG A 307 12.13 -13.16 12.35
N ASN A 308 11.21 -12.39 12.94
CA ASN A 308 11.06 -12.28 14.40
C ASN A 308 9.57 -12.36 14.81
N PRO A 309 8.85 -13.49 14.55
CA PRO A 309 7.42 -13.61 14.77
C PRO A 309 6.99 -13.33 16.21
N GLU A 310 7.77 -13.78 17.19
CA GLU A 310 7.49 -13.56 18.61
C GLU A 310 7.62 -12.08 19.02
N ALA A 311 8.62 -11.37 18.50
CA ALA A 311 8.80 -9.96 18.76
C ALA A 311 7.67 -9.15 18.09
N ALA A 312 7.27 -9.53 16.89
CA ALA A 312 6.15 -8.95 16.16
C ALA A 312 4.83 -9.11 16.92
N LYS A 313 4.55 -10.32 17.42
CA LYS A 313 3.36 -10.62 18.23
C LYS A 313 3.36 -9.81 19.53
N LYS A 314 4.45 -9.81 20.29
CA LYS A 314 4.58 -9.02 21.52
C LYS A 314 4.38 -7.53 21.27
N ARG A 315 4.89 -6.98 20.15
CA ARG A 315 4.71 -5.58 19.81
C ARG A 315 3.26 -5.26 19.47
N ARG A 316 2.57 -6.12 18.71
CA ARG A 316 1.13 -6.03 18.47
C ARG A 316 0.34 -6.00 19.79
N ASP A 317 0.66 -6.90 20.72
CA ASP A 317 -0.02 -7.01 22.01
C ASP A 317 0.15 -5.74 22.85
N VAL A 318 1.32 -5.07 22.75
CA VAL A 318 1.52 -3.75 23.37
C VAL A 318 0.58 -2.69 22.79
N VAL A 319 0.33 -2.69 21.48
CA VAL A 319 -0.62 -1.77 20.85
C VAL A 319 -2.03 -2.05 21.31
N LEU A 320 -2.47 -3.31 21.31
CA LEU A 320 -3.79 -3.73 21.80
C LEU A 320 -3.98 -3.34 23.27
N ASN A 321 -2.97 -3.52 24.12
CA ASN A 321 -3.02 -3.08 25.52
C ASN A 321 -3.16 -1.55 25.63
N ASN A 322 -2.48 -0.78 24.78
CA ASN A 322 -2.62 0.68 24.77
C ASN A 322 -4.04 1.10 24.39
N MET A 323 -4.66 0.43 23.39
CA MET A 323 -6.05 0.67 23.02
C MET A 323 -7.01 0.37 24.18
N MET A 324 -6.82 -0.74 24.91
CA MET A 324 -7.62 -1.09 26.08
C MET A 324 -7.46 -0.05 27.20
N VAL A 325 -6.22 0.35 27.53
CA VAL A 325 -5.95 1.37 28.56
C VAL A 325 -6.59 2.72 28.22
N MET A 326 -6.71 3.05 26.94
CA MET A 326 -7.38 4.27 26.46
C MET A 326 -8.91 4.13 26.34
N GLY A 327 -9.46 2.94 26.62
CA GLY A 327 -10.90 2.69 26.55
C GLY A 327 -11.44 2.48 25.14
N TYR A 328 -10.58 2.24 24.15
CA TYR A 328 -10.97 1.91 22.78
C TYR A 328 -11.32 0.42 22.60
N LEU A 329 -10.87 -0.43 23.52
CA LEU A 329 -11.23 -1.84 23.60
C LEU A 329 -11.70 -2.16 25.03
N THR A 330 -12.70 -3.00 25.13
CA THR A 330 -13.06 -3.65 26.38
C THR A 330 -12.04 -4.72 26.76
N GLN A 331 -12.03 -5.16 28.01
CA GLN A 331 -11.16 -6.26 28.47
C GLN A 331 -11.42 -7.55 27.70
N ALA A 332 -12.67 -7.84 27.34
CA ALA A 332 -13.06 -9.03 26.59
C ALA A 332 -12.50 -8.97 25.16
N GLU A 333 -12.73 -7.87 24.44
CA GLU A 333 -12.19 -7.67 23.08
C GLU A 333 -10.67 -7.75 23.06
N TYR A 334 -10.01 -7.17 24.07
CA TYR A 334 -8.55 -7.28 24.20
C TYR A 334 -8.10 -8.74 24.30
N GLN A 335 -8.75 -9.56 25.14
CA GLN A 335 -8.41 -10.98 25.29
C GLN A 335 -8.63 -11.75 23.98
N ASP A 336 -9.72 -11.49 23.29
CA ASP A 336 -10.02 -12.10 22.00
C ASP A 336 -8.96 -11.74 20.94
N GLU A 337 -8.58 -10.46 20.86
CA GLU A 337 -7.63 -9.99 19.85
C GLU A 337 -6.18 -10.42 20.10
N ILE A 338 -5.72 -10.53 21.36
CA ILE A 338 -4.39 -11.07 21.66
C ILE A 338 -4.28 -12.59 21.40
N ALA A 339 -5.39 -13.32 21.51
CA ALA A 339 -5.42 -14.75 21.23
C ALA A 339 -5.25 -15.04 19.73
N ARG A 340 -5.58 -14.09 18.85
CA ARG A 340 -5.45 -14.26 17.39
C ARG A 340 -4.00 -14.42 16.97
N PRO A 341 -3.69 -15.32 16.04
CA PRO A 341 -2.39 -15.37 15.38
C PRO A 341 -2.20 -14.11 14.49
N LEU A 342 -0.95 -13.82 14.12
CA LEU A 342 -0.65 -12.66 13.24
C LEU A 342 -1.29 -12.79 11.86
N ASN A 343 -1.44 -14.01 11.34
CA ASN A 343 -2.03 -14.33 10.03
C ASN A 343 -1.42 -13.53 8.86
N VAL A 344 -0.12 -13.31 8.92
CA VAL A 344 0.60 -12.73 7.78
C VAL A 344 0.72 -13.75 6.65
N VAL A 345 0.74 -13.29 5.41
CA VAL A 345 0.94 -14.16 4.25
C VAL A 345 2.30 -14.84 4.29
N SER A 346 2.39 -16.10 3.83
CA SER A 346 3.63 -16.87 3.86
C SER A 346 4.70 -16.32 2.91
N LYS A 347 4.30 -15.73 1.80
CA LYS A 347 5.16 -14.99 0.87
C LYS A 347 4.48 -13.66 0.55
N PRO A 348 5.09 -12.53 0.93
CA PRO A 348 4.56 -11.22 0.55
C PRO A 348 4.64 -11.07 -0.97
N SER A 349 3.53 -10.76 -1.60
CA SER A 349 3.44 -10.57 -3.06
C SER A 349 3.43 -9.10 -3.47
N LEU A 350 4.18 -8.29 -2.78
CA LEU A 350 4.58 -6.95 -3.25
C LEU A 350 6.05 -7.04 -3.66
N GLY A 351 6.30 -7.86 -4.60
CA GLY A 351 7.55 -7.91 -5.33
C GLY A 351 7.29 -7.54 -6.78
N PRO A 352 8.34 -7.40 -7.57
CA PRO A 352 8.21 -7.03 -8.96
C PRO A 352 7.31 -8.05 -9.65
N ALA A 353 6.15 -7.57 -10.08
CA ALA A 353 5.23 -8.23 -10.99
C ALA A 353 4.74 -9.65 -10.60
N LYS A 354 3.45 -9.78 -10.39
CA LYS A 354 2.80 -11.10 -10.25
C LYS A 354 3.03 -11.98 -11.49
N PHE A 355 3.17 -11.34 -12.68
CA PHE A 355 3.46 -11.95 -13.97
C PHE A 355 4.57 -11.16 -14.69
N PRO A 356 5.85 -11.32 -14.27
CA PRO A 356 6.95 -10.45 -14.68
C PRO A 356 7.24 -10.44 -16.17
N ASP A 357 7.11 -11.58 -16.85
CA ASP A 357 7.32 -11.66 -18.30
C ASP A 357 6.29 -10.84 -19.07
N PHE A 358 5.01 -10.93 -18.69
CA PHE A 358 3.95 -10.12 -19.29
C PHE A 358 4.12 -8.63 -18.97
N LEU A 359 4.43 -8.31 -17.72
CA LEU A 359 4.67 -6.92 -17.33
C LEU A 359 5.85 -6.29 -18.04
N ASP A 360 6.91 -7.06 -18.36
CA ASP A 360 8.03 -6.57 -19.16
C ASP A 360 7.59 -6.18 -20.58
N ILE A 361 6.71 -6.98 -21.20
CA ILE A 361 6.11 -6.63 -22.51
C ILE A 361 5.35 -5.31 -22.43
N VAL A 362 4.49 -5.16 -21.40
CA VAL A 362 3.73 -3.92 -21.16
C VAL A 362 4.66 -2.73 -20.96
N ARG A 363 5.70 -2.87 -20.13
CA ARG A 363 6.68 -1.79 -19.88
C ARG A 363 7.40 -1.36 -21.16
N ARG A 364 7.78 -2.30 -22.02
CA ARG A 364 8.44 -2.01 -23.30
C ARG A 364 7.50 -1.23 -24.22
N GLN A 365 6.24 -1.61 -24.31
CA GLN A 365 5.24 -0.90 -25.11
C GLN A 365 5.02 0.51 -24.58
N LEU A 366 4.77 0.66 -23.29
CA LEU A 366 4.51 1.97 -22.67
C LEU A 366 5.66 2.97 -22.83
N ARG A 367 6.92 2.51 -22.78
CA ARG A 367 8.08 3.36 -23.01
C ARG A 367 8.18 3.92 -24.43
N THR A 368 7.48 3.35 -25.39
CA THR A 368 7.40 3.89 -26.76
C THR A 368 6.30 4.93 -26.92
N GLU A 369 5.32 4.95 -26.02
CA GLU A 369 4.10 5.76 -26.13
C GLU A 369 4.06 6.92 -25.10
N TYR A 370 4.69 6.74 -23.94
CA TYR A 370 4.63 7.69 -22.80
C TYR A 370 6.02 8.12 -22.35
N GLN A 371 6.10 9.33 -21.79
CA GLN A 371 7.31 9.78 -21.10
C GLN A 371 7.45 9.09 -19.74
N GLU A 372 8.69 8.85 -19.29
CA GLU A 372 8.94 8.17 -18.00
C GLU A 372 8.33 8.93 -16.81
N GLY A 373 8.32 10.27 -16.85
CA GLY A 373 7.68 11.10 -15.82
C GLY A 373 6.18 10.85 -15.67
N ASP A 374 5.46 10.66 -16.78
CA ASP A 374 4.01 10.42 -16.74
C ASP A 374 3.69 9.06 -16.11
N LEU A 375 4.51 8.06 -16.42
CA LEU A 375 4.36 6.70 -15.89
C LEU A 375 4.72 6.57 -14.41
N THR A 376 5.58 7.45 -13.92
CA THR A 376 6.11 7.32 -12.54
C THR A 376 5.42 8.23 -11.53
N ASN A 377 4.75 9.32 -11.97
CA ASN A 377 4.31 10.37 -11.05
C ASN A 377 2.80 10.65 -11.07
N GLN A 378 2.07 10.23 -12.11
CA GLN A 378 0.65 10.60 -12.29
C GLN A 378 -0.35 9.59 -11.76
N GLY A 379 0.10 8.44 -11.27
CA GLY A 379 -0.78 7.40 -10.74
C GLY A 379 -1.72 6.79 -11.77
N LEU A 380 -1.27 6.66 -13.00
CA LEU A 380 -2.05 6.10 -14.10
C LEU A 380 -2.53 4.69 -13.77
N LYS A 381 -3.75 4.36 -14.17
CA LYS A 381 -4.29 3.01 -14.17
C LYS A 381 -4.20 2.44 -15.57
N ILE A 382 -3.38 1.43 -15.77
CA ILE A 382 -3.12 0.81 -17.07
C ILE A 382 -3.78 -0.56 -17.08
N PHE A 383 -4.80 -0.73 -17.90
CA PHE A 383 -5.51 -1.98 -18.08
C PHE A 383 -4.91 -2.72 -19.26
N THR A 384 -4.66 -4.02 -19.08
CA THR A 384 -4.07 -4.88 -20.10
C THR A 384 -5.05 -5.96 -20.54
N THR A 385 -4.69 -6.67 -21.59
CA THR A 385 -5.42 -7.82 -22.10
C THR A 385 -5.11 -9.13 -21.38
N LEU A 386 -4.21 -9.12 -20.38
CA LEU A 386 -3.83 -10.30 -19.62
C LEU A 386 -5.03 -10.94 -18.96
N ASP A 387 -5.25 -12.22 -19.24
CA ASP A 387 -6.22 -13.07 -18.52
C ASP A 387 -5.53 -13.77 -17.33
N PRO A 388 -5.88 -13.48 -16.09
CA PRO A 388 -5.20 -14.04 -14.91
C PRO A 388 -5.30 -15.57 -14.83
N ILE A 389 -6.42 -16.14 -15.26
CA ILE A 389 -6.66 -17.60 -15.24
C ILE A 389 -5.82 -18.27 -16.33
N ALA A 390 -5.91 -17.79 -17.58
CA ALA A 390 -5.11 -18.30 -18.68
C ALA A 390 -3.61 -18.20 -18.35
N GLN A 391 -3.14 -17.08 -17.83
CA GLN A 391 -1.75 -16.88 -17.44
C GLN A 391 -1.30 -17.90 -16.37
N THR A 392 -2.10 -18.13 -15.33
CA THR A 392 -1.77 -19.07 -14.27
C THR A 392 -1.74 -20.51 -14.77
N GLN A 393 -2.70 -20.89 -15.60
CA GLN A 393 -2.76 -22.22 -16.22
C GLN A 393 -1.57 -22.46 -17.16
N VAL A 394 -1.23 -21.48 -17.99
CA VAL A 394 -0.08 -21.55 -18.91
C VAL A 394 1.23 -21.66 -18.14
N GLN A 395 1.43 -20.88 -17.10
CA GLN A 395 2.63 -20.98 -16.24
C GLN A 395 2.78 -22.38 -15.65
N THR A 396 1.69 -22.92 -15.11
CA THR A 396 1.68 -24.24 -14.48
C THR A 396 1.95 -25.35 -15.51
N ALA A 397 1.25 -25.34 -16.63
CA ALA A 397 1.40 -26.32 -17.69
C ALA A 397 2.80 -26.30 -18.32
N PHE A 398 3.32 -25.09 -18.54
CA PHE A 398 4.67 -24.88 -19.11
C PHE A 398 5.74 -25.40 -18.16
N LYS A 399 5.70 -25.02 -16.89
CA LYS A 399 6.64 -25.50 -15.87
C LYS A 399 6.62 -27.03 -15.78
N ASN A 400 5.45 -27.62 -15.62
CA ASN A 400 5.30 -29.10 -15.52
C ASN A 400 5.83 -29.81 -16.76
N SER A 401 5.65 -29.24 -17.95
CA SER A 401 6.14 -29.81 -19.22
C SER A 401 7.65 -29.73 -19.32
N VAL A 402 8.26 -28.58 -18.95
CA VAL A 402 9.72 -28.43 -18.95
C VAL A 402 10.36 -29.35 -17.91
N ASP A 403 9.80 -29.44 -16.70
CA ASP A 403 10.29 -30.32 -15.64
C ASP A 403 10.21 -31.81 -16.08
N ARG A 404 9.13 -32.22 -16.72
CA ARG A 404 8.97 -33.57 -17.27
C ARG A 404 10.02 -33.88 -18.31
N LEU A 405 10.28 -32.97 -19.27
CA LEU A 405 11.28 -33.12 -20.30
C LEU A 405 12.72 -33.16 -19.74
N ALA A 406 13.01 -32.29 -18.80
CA ALA A 406 14.32 -32.23 -18.10
C ALA A 406 14.59 -33.53 -17.35
N ASN A 407 13.59 -34.09 -16.66
CA ASN A 407 13.70 -35.35 -15.94
C ASN A 407 13.80 -36.57 -16.88
N ALA A 408 13.17 -36.53 -18.04
CA ALA A 408 13.28 -37.60 -19.04
C ALA A 408 14.69 -37.72 -19.64
N ASN A 409 15.42 -36.61 -19.73
CA ASN A 409 16.81 -36.60 -20.25
C ASN A 409 17.71 -35.61 -19.50
N PRO A 410 18.08 -35.90 -18.24
CA PRO A 410 18.77 -34.95 -17.37
C PRO A 410 20.18 -34.59 -17.84
N LYS A 411 20.82 -35.43 -18.64
CA LYS A 411 22.17 -35.14 -19.21
C LYS A 411 22.13 -34.07 -20.29
N ARG A 412 21.06 -34.01 -21.11
CA ARG A 412 20.92 -33.09 -22.24
C ARG A 412 20.04 -31.88 -21.95
N LEU A 413 19.05 -32.03 -21.07
CA LEU A 413 17.98 -31.05 -20.86
C LEU A 413 17.96 -30.44 -19.47
N LYS A 414 19.04 -30.58 -18.68
CA LYS A 414 19.16 -30.05 -17.28
C LYS A 414 18.81 -28.57 -17.19
N ASN A 415 19.13 -27.79 -18.22
CA ASN A 415 18.91 -26.34 -18.24
C ASN A 415 17.94 -25.95 -19.38
N LEU A 416 16.95 -26.81 -19.65
CA LEU A 416 15.95 -26.53 -20.67
C LEU A 416 15.18 -25.26 -20.30
N GLN A 417 15.09 -24.35 -21.23
CA GLN A 417 14.32 -23.11 -21.13
C GLN A 417 13.45 -22.97 -22.37
N GLY A 418 12.39 -22.25 -22.27
CA GLY A 418 11.45 -21.97 -23.34
C GLY A 418 10.64 -20.72 -23.08
N ALA A 419 9.70 -20.46 -23.97
CA ALA A 419 8.73 -19.39 -23.84
C ALA A 419 7.38 -19.82 -24.43
N VAL A 420 6.31 -19.25 -23.92
CA VAL A 420 4.94 -19.42 -24.41
C VAL A 420 4.28 -18.06 -24.52
N LEU A 421 3.63 -17.81 -25.66
CA LEU A 421 2.71 -16.69 -25.87
C LEU A 421 1.34 -17.25 -26.23
N VAL A 422 0.31 -16.71 -25.62
CA VAL A 422 -1.08 -17.04 -25.95
C VAL A 422 -1.78 -15.76 -26.37
N ALA A 423 -2.35 -15.79 -27.57
CA ALA A 423 -3.09 -14.66 -28.14
C ALA A 423 -4.51 -15.08 -28.50
N HIS A 424 -5.42 -14.13 -28.42
CA HIS A 424 -6.79 -14.31 -28.87
C HIS A 424 -6.83 -14.37 -30.41
N PRO A 425 -7.46 -15.37 -31.01
CA PRO A 425 -7.35 -15.60 -32.46
C PRO A 425 -8.02 -14.51 -33.32
N GLU A 426 -9.04 -13.84 -32.79
CA GLU A 426 -9.85 -12.87 -33.54
C GLU A 426 -9.21 -11.48 -33.63
N ASN A 427 -8.60 -11.02 -32.50
CA ASN A 427 -8.06 -9.66 -32.41
C ASN A 427 -6.55 -9.61 -32.15
N SER A 428 -5.90 -10.78 -32.04
CA SER A 428 -4.45 -10.91 -31.75
C SER A 428 -4.03 -10.32 -30.40
N GLU A 429 -4.94 -10.07 -29.49
CA GLU A 429 -4.62 -9.60 -28.16
C GLU A 429 -3.86 -10.68 -27.38
N LEU A 430 -2.75 -10.28 -26.76
CA LEU A 430 -1.94 -11.17 -25.95
C LEU A 430 -2.60 -11.37 -24.59
N ILE A 431 -3.02 -12.60 -24.28
CA ILE A 431 -3.74 -12.92 -23.03
C ILE A 431 -2.86 -13.62 -22.00
N ALA A 432 -1.74 -14.23 -22.40
CA ALA A 432 -0.75 -14.80 -21.49
C ALA A 432 0.66 -14.80 -22.11
N ALA A 433 1.69 -14.63 -21.26
CA ALA A 433 3.10 -14.68 -21.67
C ALA A 433 3.96 -15.28 -20.55
N VAL A 434 4.76 -16.31 -20.90
CA VAL A 434 5.71 -16.96 -19.99
C VAL A 434 7.06 -17.05 -20.69
N GLY A 435 8.05 -16.31 -20.22
CA GLY A 435 9.39 -16.23 -20.83
C GLY A 435 10.46 -17.04 -20.11
N SER A 436 10.14 -17.66 -18.98
CA SER A 436 11.07 -18.46 -18.18
C SER A 436 10.35 -19.47 -17.29
N THR A 437 11.03 -20.56 -16.95
CA THR A 437 10.62 -21.52 -15.91
C THR A 437 11.13 -21.13 -14.50
N GLN A 438 11.99 -20.14 -14.43
CA GLN A 438 12.64 -19.64 -13.22
C GLN A 438 12.21 -18.19 -12.97
N ASP A 439 12.67 -17.63 -11.86
CA ASP A 439 12.44 -16.22 -11.55
C ASP A 439 12.98 -15.32 -12.66
N PHE A 440 12.25 -14.26 -12.97
CA PHE A 440 12.59 -13.30 -14.01
C PHE A 440 13.93 -12.61 -13.71
N THR A 441 14.89 -12.75 -14.62
CA THR A 441 16.26 -12.21 -14.49
C THR A 441 16.55 -11.04 -15.42
N GLY A 442 15.52 -10.44 -16.04
CA GLY A 442 15.66 -9.36 -17.01
C GLY A 442 15.73 -9.80 -18.47
N PHE A 443 15.86 -11.09 -18.76
CA PHE A 443 15.82 -11.64 -20.11
C PHE A 443 14.48 -12.35 -20.36
N ASN A 444 13.64 -11.72 -21.16
CA ASN A 444 12.30 -12.23 -21.50
C ASN A 444 12.35 -12.98 -22.83
N ARG A 445 12.32 -14.31 -22.77
CA ARG A 445 12.43 -15.14 -23.98
C ARG A 445 11.28 -14.95 -24.96
N THR A 446 10.14 -14.46 -24.54
CA THR A 446 9.00 -14.19 -25.42
C THR A 446 9.31 -13.09 -26.45
N VAL A 447 10.19 -12.13 -26.08
CA VAL A 447 10.52 -10.95 -26.91
C VAL A 447 12.01 -10.85 -27.25
N ASP A 448 12.90 -11.39 -26.38
CA ASP A 448 14.35 -11.24 -26.55
C ASP A 448 15.01 -12.43 -27.29
N ALA A 449 14.38 -13.61 -27.29
CA ALA A 449 14.97 -14.79 -27.89
C ALA A 449 14.88 -14.74 -29.41
N LYS A 450 16.03 -14.75 -30.06
CA LYS A 450 16.13 -14.87 -31.54
C LYS A 450 16.59 -16.28 -31.91
N ARG A 451 15.73 -17.07 -32.55
CA ARG A 451 16.00 -18.45 -32.95
C ARG A 451 15.60 -18.66 -34.40
N GLN A 452 16.29 -19.59 -35.07
CA GLN A 452 15.89 -20.02 -36.38
C GLN A 452 14.56 -20.79 -36.31
N VAL A 453 13.64 -20.46 -37.18
CA VAL A 453 12.26 -20.97 -37.16
C VAL A 453 12.20 -22.45 -37.59
N GLY A 454 13.19 -22.90 -38.32
CA GLY A 454 13.29 -24.29 -38.75
C GLY A 454 12.06 -24.79 -39.52
N SER A 455 11.57 -25.96 -39.13
CA SER A 455 10.42 -26.62 -39.78
C SER A 455 9.05 -25.93 -39.50
N LEU A 456 9.00 -24.92 -38.67
CA LEU A 456 7.74 -24.20 -38.33
C LEU A 456 7.23 -23.34 -39.52
N LEU A 457 8.07 -23.08 -40.52
CA LEU A 457 7.70 -22.35 -41.74
C LEU A 457 7.29 -23.27 -42.93
N LYS A 458 7.13 -24.56 -42.70
CA LYS A 458 6.72 -25.51 -43.77
C LYS A 458 5.21 -25.56 -43.95
#